data_d921590b7dc031ba810311c466b612e2
#
_entry.id   d921590b7dc031ba810311c466b612e2
#
_cell.length_a   1.000
_cell.length_b   1.000
_cell.length_c   1.000
_cell.angle_alpha   90.00
_cell.angle_beta   90.00
_cell.angle_gamma   90.00
#
_symmetry.space_group_name_H-M   'P 1'
#
loop_
_entity.id
_entity.type
_entity.pdbx_description
1 polymer ?
#
loop_
_entity_poly.entity_id
_entity_poly.type
_entity_poly.pdbx_seq_one_letter_code
_entity_poly.pdbx_strand_id
1 'polypeptide(L)'
;MAQSDIGLRFHSAFSILNSTLKMASLKIKGGGKLQGEITPQGAKNEAMQILCACLLTEEKVTIHNLPDILDINNLIALLEGMGVSIERPTRHDITLQAKGINFNYFHLSAYQNTASKLRGSVMMTGPMLARFGKAYMPKPGGDKIGRRRLDTHVIGLQKLGAIFDFNSYQVEVQRGGLKGCYMLLDEASVTGTANIVMAAVMAQGTTTIFNAACEPYLVQLCTMLNNMGADIKGVGSNLLTINGVSRLHGTEHTLLADMIEVGSFIGMAAMTGSEITIKNAGIAQLGIIPDVFRKLGIQMEYRGDDIFIPAQEHYEVQTFMDGSILTVADAPWPGFTPDLISIVLVVATQAKGTVLIHQKMFESRLFFVDKLIDMGAQIILCDPHRANVIGLDRSHALRGIRMASPDIRAGVALLIAALSARGDSIIDNSDQIERGYQYIDQRVNALSLNGPLIERL
;
A
#
# COMPACT_ATOMS: atom_id res chain seq x y z
N MET A 1 -44.92 44.76 -11.92
CA MET A 1 -43.53 45.01 -11.54
C MET A 1 -43.22 44.03 -10.40
N ALA A 2 -42.47 43.03 -10.56
CA ALA A 2 -41.17 42.65 -10.78
C ALA A 2 -41.11 41.15 -11.19
N GLN A 3 -40.85 40.91 -12.44
CA GLN A 3 -40.23 39.68 -12.95
C GLN A 3 -38.76 40.04 -13.14
N SER A 4 -37.89 39.20 -12.68
CA SER A 4 -36.48 38.94 -13.06
C SER A 4 -35.67 38.60 -11.82
N ASP A 5 -35.17 37.37 -11.81
CA ASP A 5 -33.86 36.89 -11.37
C ASP A 5 -33.90 35.40 -10.94
N ILE A 6 -34.29 34.54 -11.88
CA ILE A 6 -34.02 33.07 -11.77
C ILE A 6 -33.46 32.61 -13.14
N GLY A 7 -32.33 33.14 -13.51
CA GLY A 7 -31.76 32.83 -14.84
C GLY A 7 -30.25 32.60 -14.92
N LEU A 8 -29.53 32.56 -13.82
CA LEU A 8 -28.04 32.56 -13.87
C LEU A 8 -27.31 31.56 -12.98
N ARG A 9 -27.94 30.44 -12.57
CA ARG A 9 -27.27 29.38 -11.81
C ARG A 9 -27.29 27.98 -12.43
N PHE A 10 -27.78 27.83 -13.67
CA PHE A 10 -27.83 26.52 -14.36
C PHE A 10 -26.80 26.34 -15.47
N HIS A 11 -25.89 27.28 -15.71
CA HIS A 11 -24.87 27.16 -16.77
C HIS A 11 -23.51 26.69 -16.33
N SER A 12 -23.22 26.53 -15.02
CA SER A 12 -21.94 26.01 -14.55
C SER A 12 -21.92 24.49 -14.30
N ALA A 13 -23.10 23.86 -14.22
CA ALA A 13 -23.18 22.39 -13.94
C ALA A 13 -23.14 21.53 -15.22
N PHE A 14 -23.35 22.11 -16.42
CA PHE A 14 -23.37 21.36 -17.69
C PHE A 14 -22.02 21.33 -18.44
N SER A 15 -21.05 22.12 -18.00
CA SER A 15 -19.68 22.16 -18.59
C SER A 15 -18.75 21.06 -18.11
N ILE A 16 -19.14 20.30 -17.08
CA ILE A 16 -18.30 19.23 -16.48
C ILE A 16 -18.61 17.85 -17.10
N LEU A 17 -19.60 17.72 -17.95
CA LEU A 17 -20.06 16.42 -18.50
C LEU A 17 -19.48 16.03 -19.86
N ASN A 18 -18.54 16.79 -20.41
CA ASN A 18 -17.85 16.45 -21.65
C ASN A 18 -16.31 16.50 -21.55
N SER A 19 -15.72 16.28 -20.37
CA SER A 19 -14.33 15.81 -20.32
C SER A 19 -14.38 14.32 -20.66
N THR A 20 -14.10 13.93 -21.87
CA THR A 20 -13.45 12.65 -22.16
C THR A 20 -12.42 12.46 -21.06
N LEU A 21 -12.56 11.42 -20.25
CA LEU A 21 -11.58 11.02 -19.22
C LEU A 21 -10.22 10.90 -19.90
N LYS A 22 -9.45 11.99 -19.93
CA LYS A 22 -8.05 11.95 -20.33
C LYS A 22 -7.38 11.12 -19.23
N MET A 23 -7.09 9.86 -19.53
CA MET A 23 -6.29 9.02 -18.62
C MET A 23 -4.96 9.76 -18.47
N ALA A 24 -4.58 10.07 -17.22
CA ALA A 24 -3.30 10.70 -16.93
C ALA A 24 -2.17 9.79 -17.44
N SER A 25 -1.21 10.39 -18.12
CA SER A 25 -0.06 9.69 -18.65
C SER A 25 1.23 10.37 -18.22
N LEU A 26 2.28 9.58 -18.05
CA LEU A 26 3.63 10.06 -17.79
C LEU A 26 4.51 9.79 -19.01
N LYS A 27 5.24 10.81 -19.44
CA LYS A 27 6.35 10.66 -20.37
C LYS A 27 7.64 10.56 -19.57
N ILE A 28 8.43 9.51 -19.81
CA ILE A 28 9.67 9.22 -19.11
C ILE A 28 10.81 9.27 -20.10
N LYS A 29 11.80 10.13 -19.86
CA LYS A 29 13.06 10.20 -20.58
C LYS A 29 14.01 9.17 -19.98
N GLY A 30 14.32 8.12 -20.74
CA GLY A 30 15.18 7.04 -20.27
C GLY A 30 16.66 7.37 -20.31
N GLY A 31 17.47 6.62 -19.56
CA GLY A 31 18.92 6.73 -19.49
C GLY A 31 19.45 7.88 -18.64
N GLY A 32 18.57 8.59 -17.92
CA GLY A 32 18.96 9.65 -16.99
C GLY A 32 19.64 9.11 -15.74
N LYS A 33 20.59 9.88 -15.19
CA LYS A 33 21.22 9.60 -13.91
C LYS A 33 20.56 10.40 -12.79
N LEU A 34 20.46 9.77 -11.63
CA LEU A 34 19.93 10.37 -10.41
C LEU A 34 21.05 10.52 -9.38
N GLN A 35 21.00 11.58 -8.58
CA GLN A 35 21.93 11.78 -7.49
C GLN A 35 21.28 12.62 -6.39
N GLY A 36 21.61 12.32 -5.15
CA GLY A 36 21.16 13.10 -4.00
C GLY A 36 20.43 12.28 -2.96
N GLU A 37 19.58 12.97 -2.20
CA GLU A 37 18.87 12.40 -1.06
C GLU A 37 17.36 12.33 -1.34
N ILE A 38 16.73 11.24 -0.92
CA ILE A 38 15.28 11.06 -1.00
C ILE A 38 14.76 10.52 0.33
N THR A 39 13.69 11.14 0.83
CA THR A 39 13.02 10.66 2.05
C THR A 39 11.77 9.88 1.67
N PRO A 40 11.60 8.64 2.16
CA PRO A 40 10.37 7.88 1.94
C PRO A 40 9.15 8.60 2.53
N GLN A 41 8.01 8.44 1.89
CA GLN A 41 6.72 8.86 2.46
C GLN A 41 6.32 8.00 3.66
N GLY A 42 5.31 8.42 4.40
CA GLY A 42 4.69 7.57 5.42
C GLY A 42 4.04 6.32 4.82
N ALA A 43 4.08 5.23 5.57
CA ALA A 43 3.64 3.92 5.09
C ALA A 43 2.14 3.90 4.77
N LYS A 44 1.80 3.72 3.48
CA LYS A 44 0.41 3.65 3.00
C LYS A 44 -0.41 2.61 3.77
N ASN A 45 0.13 1.38 3.89
CA ASN A 45 -0.60 0.26 4.48
C ASN A 45 -0.84 0.46 5.98
N GLU A 46 0.03 1.19 6.67
CA GLU A 46 -0.17 1.63 8.05
C GLU A 46 -1.24 2.72 8.14
N ALA A 47 -1.12 3.78 7.33
CA ALA A 47 -2.06 4.89 7.30
C ALA A 47 -3.51 4.43 7.14
N MET A 48 -3.75 3.44 6.25
CA MET A 48 -5.09 2.87 6.04
C MET A 48 -5.68 2.25 7.30
N GLN A 49 -4.86 1.56 8.11
CA GLN A 49 -5.30 0.92 9.35
C GLN A 49 -5.51 1.94 10.47
N ILE A 50 -4.54 2.85 10.63
CA ILE A 50 -4.53 3.89 11.66
C ILE A 50 -5.71 4.85 11.50
N LEU A 51 -6.02 5.27 10.28
CA LEU A 51 -7.19 6.10 9.99
C LEU A 51 -8.51 5.40 10.38
N CYS A 52 -8.64 4.10 10.11
CA CYS A 52 -9.80 3.33 10.52
C CYS A 52 -9.88 3.20 12.06
N ALA A 53 -8.75 3.02 12.73
CA ALA A 53 -8.70 2.89 14.19
C ALA A 53 -9.16 4.16 14.94
N CYS A 54 -9.11 5.33 14.31
CA CYS A 54 -9.63 6.58 14.88
C CYS A 54 -11.14 6.52 15.18
N LEU A 55 -11.89 5.62 14.55
CA LEU A 55 -13.30 5.40 14.82
C LEU A 55 -13.56 4.77 16.21
N LEU A 56 -12.53 4.21 16.87
CA LEU A 56 -12.65 3.53 18.15
C LEU A 56 -12.79 4.47 19.35
N THR A 57 -12.56 5.78 19.19
CA THR A 57 -12.64 6.76 20.26
C THR A 57 -13.42 8.01 19.87
N GLU A 58 -13.95 8.75 20.86
CA GLU A 58 -14.55 10.09 20.69
C GLU A 58 -13.52 11.21 20.84
N GLU A 59 -12.35 10.87 21.36
CA GLU A 59 -11.28 11.82 21.61
C GLU A 59 -10.49 12.08 20.33
N LYS A 60 -9.69 13.14 20.33
CA LYS A 60 -8.85 13.49 19.18
C LYS A 60 -7.71 12.48 19.03
N VAL A 61 -7.50 12.04 17.80
CA VAL A 61 -6.33 11.26 17.38
C VAL A 61 -5.56 12.05 16.33
N THR A 62 -4.28 12.33 16.60
CA THR A 62 -3.40 13.06 15.70
C THR A 62 -2.42 12.09 15.04
N ILE A 63 -2.30 12.16 13.73
CA ILE A 63 -1.44 11.30 12.91
C ILE A 63 -0.45 12.18 12.18
N HIS A 64 0.83 11.84 12.31
CA HIS A 64 1.95 12.50 11.64
C HIS A 64 2.54 11.63 10.54
N ASN A 65 3.28 12.25 9.61
CA ASN A 65 3.90 11.60 8.46
C ASN A 65 2.88 10.91 7.54
N LEU A 66 1.68 11.48 7.40
CA LEU A 66 0.62 10.92 6.54
C LEU A 66 0.99 11.09 5.06
N PRO A 67 0.97 10.03 4.23
CA PRO A 67 1.26 10.18 2.80
C PRO A 67 0.09 10.87 2.08
N ASP A 68 0.44 11.85 1.22
CA ASP A 68 -0.53 12.55 0.39
C ASP A 68 -0.74 11.80 -0.94
N ILE A 69 -1.50 10.72 -0.87
CA ILE A 69 -1.79 9.82 -1.99
C ILE A 69 -3.30 9.61 -2.15
N LEU A 70 -3.72 9.25 -3.36
CA LEU A 70 -5.12 9.15 -3.73
C LEU A 70 -5.93 8.20 -2.82
N ASP A 71 -5.38 7.01 -2.49
CA ASP A 71 -6.09 6.04 -1.65
C ASP A 71 -6.32 6.56 -0.22
N ILE A 72 -5.37 7.30 0.35
CA ILE A 72 -5.48 7.90 1.68
C ILE A 72 -6.48 9.05 1.66
N ASN A 73 -6.42 9.93 0.67
CA ASN A 73 -7.37 11.03 0.53
C ASN A 73 -8.81 10.51 0.33
N ASN A 74 -9.00 9.42 -0.41
CA ASN A 74 -10.30 8.77 -0.55
C ASN A 74 -10.82 8.19 0.79
N LEU A 75 -9.95 7.60 1.62
CA LEU A 75 -10.37 7.12 2.93
C LEU A 75 -10.74 8.27 3.87
N ILE A 76 -9.96 9.36 3.86
CA ILE A 76 -10.27 10.57 4.63
C ILE A 76 -11.64 11.14 4.21
N ALA A 77 -11.92 11.23 2.90
CA ALA A 77 -13.21 11.69 2.41
C ALA A 77 -14.39 10.79 2.85
N LEU A 78 -14.17 9.46 2.92
CA LEU A 78 -15.17 8.54 3.49
C LEU A 78 -15.43 8.83 4.97
N LEU A 79 -14.39 9.00 5.77
CA LEU A 79 -14.49 9.30 7.21
C LEU A 79 -15.19 10.64 7.44
N GLU A 80 -14.85 11.67 6.67
CA GLU A 80 -15.49 12.99 6.72
C GLU A 80 -16.99 12.91 6.37
N GLY A 81 -17.34 12.21 5.30
CA GLY A 81 -18.73 11.97 4.93
C GLY A 81 -19.52 11.18 5.98
N MET A 82 -18.85 10.30 6.73
CA MET A 82 -19.41 9.60 7.88
C MET A 82 -19.64 10.52 9.09
N GLY A 83 -19.16 11.76 9.08
CA GLY A 83 -19.31 12.73 10.17
C GLY A 83 -18.12 12.83 11.12
N VAL A 84 -16.97 12.24 10.76
CA VAL A 84 -15.72 12.44 11.52
C VAL A 84 -15.23 13.87 11.27
N SER A 85 -14.94 14.60 12.37
CA SER A 85 -14.33 15.92 12.28
C SER A 85 -12.86 15.79 11.93
N ILE A 86 -12.39 16.55 10.94
CA ILE A 86 -11.05 16.48 10.40
C ILE A 86 -10.40 17.86 10.40
N GLU A 87 -9.21 17.95 11.01
CA GLU A 87 -8.32 19.10 10.96
C GLU A 87 -7.01 18.68 10.29
N ARG A 88 -6.54 19.40 9.28
CA ARG A 88 -5.26 19.14 8.58
C ARG A 88 -4.31 20.33 8.76
N PRO A 89 -3.49 20.37 9.82
CA PRO A 89 -2.52 21.44 10.06
C PRO A 89 -1.49 21.55 8.93
N THR A 90 -1.07 20.43 8.39
CA THR A 90 -0.17 20.33 7.24
C THR A 90 -0.65 19.29 6.23
N ARG A 91 0.05 19.09 5.13
CA ARG A 91 -0.25 18.00 4.18
C ARG A 91 -0.01 16.61 4.79
N HIS A 92 0.90 16.52 5.76
CA HIS A 92 1.37 15.26 6.35
C HIS A 92 0.91 15.06 7.79
N ASP A 93 0.12 15.99 8.33
CA ASP A 93 -0.44 15.90 9.68
C ASP A 93 -1.95 16.02 9.61
N ILE A 94 -2.64 15.16 10.34
CA ILE A 94 -4.10 15.15 10.42
C ILE A 94 -4.55 14.86 11.85
N THR A 95 -5.56 15.57 12.29
CA THR A 95 -6.26 15.27 13.54
C THR A 95 -7.70 14.89 13.24
N LEU A 96 -8.12 13.71 13.73
CA LEU A 96 -9.46 13.18 13.53
C LEU A 96 -10.19 13.11 14.88
N GLN A 97 -11.52 13.37 14.85
CA GLN A 97 -12.37 13.20 16.02
C GLN A 97 -13.72 12.59 15.59
N ALA A 98 -14.00 11.36 16.04
CA ALA A 98 -15.19 10.58 15.70
C ALA A 98 -16.19 10.59 16.87
N LYS A 99 -16.87 11.73 17.17
CA LYS A 99 -17.88 11.81 18.25
C LYS A 99 -19.14 11.01 17.94
N GLY A 100 -19.58 11.00 16.70
CA GLY A 100 -20.74 10.27 16.23
C GLY A 100 -20.61 9.93 14.74
N ILE A 101 -21.48 9.05 14.26
CA ILE A 101 -21.45 8.59 12.86
C ILE A 101 -22.82 8.82 12.20
N ASN A 102 -22.79 9.38 11.00
CA ASN A 102 -23.95 9.52 10.12
C ASN A 102 -24.17 8.21 9.35
N PHE A 103 -24.97 7.30 9.88
CA PHE A 103 -25.27 6.02 9.23
C PHE A 103 -26.03 6.17 7.91
N ASN A 104 -26.74 7.26 7.67
CA ASN A 104 -27.43 7.49 6.39
C ASN A 104 -26.43 7.65 5.23
N TYR A 105 -25.20 8.05 5.52
CA TYR A 105 -24.18 8.23 4.50
C TYR A 105 -23.84 6.93 3.77
N PHE A 106 -23.93 5.77 4.44
CA PHE A 106 -23.64 4.45 3.83
C PHE A 106 -24.59 4.11 2.68
N HIS A 107 -25.80 4.67 2.67
CA HIS A 107 -26.80 4.44 1.61
C HIS A 107 -26.65 5.39 0.43
N LEU A 108 -25.78 6.39 0.52
CA LEU A 108 -25.56 7.35 -0.57
C LEU A 108 -24.62 6.77 -1.62
N SER A 109 -24.89 7.10 -2.88
CA SER A 109 -24.02 6.73 -4.01
C SER A 109 -22.58 7.24 -3.85
N ALA A 110 -22.40 8.39 -3.19
CA ALA A 110 -21.08 8.94 -2.88
C ALA A 110 -20.24 7.98 -2.05
N TYR A 111 -20.82 7.40 -0.98
CA TYR A 111 -20.11 6.38 -0.18
C TYR A 111 -19.83 5.13 -1.01
N GLN A 112 -20.86 4.56 -1.64
CA GLN A 112 -20.75 3.31 -2.38
C GLN A 112 -19.72 3.38 -3.50
N ASN A 113 -19.71 4.48 -4.26
CA ASN A 113 -18.77 4.69 -5.36
C ASN A 113 -17.31 4.83 -4.89
N THR A 114 -17.06 5.50 -3.75
CA THR A 114 -15.71 5.67 -3.21
C THR A 114 -15.25 4.41 -2.50
N ALA A 115 -16.08 3.84 -1.64
CA ALA A 115 -15.73 2.63 -0.88
C ALA A 115 -15.48 1.43 -1.80
N SER A 116 -16.24 1.29 -2.90
CA SER A 116 -16.06 0.22 -3.88
C SER A 116 -14.75 0.31 -4.67
N LYS A 117 -14.11 1.48 -4.72
CA LYS A 117 -12.80 1.67 -5.38
C LYS A 117 -11.63 1.44 -4.43
N LEU A 118 -11.88 1.47 -3.13
CA LEU A 118 -10.86 1.44 -2.08
C LEU A 118 -10.96 0.17 -1.25
N ARG A 119 -10.02 -0.77 -1.44
CA ARG A 119 -10.06 -2.03 -0.66
C ARG A 119 -9.93 -1.80 0.85
N GLY A 120 -9.16 -0.80 1.27
CA GLY A 120 -8.97 -0.46 2.68
C GLY A 120 -10.27 -0.07 3.40
N SER A 121 -11.33 0.31 2.68
CA SER A 121 -12.63 0.66 3.27
C SER A 121 -13.23 -0.47 4.12
N VAL A 122 -12.90 -1.73 3.82
CA VAL A 122 -13.36 -2.89 4.60
C VAL A 122 -12.87 -2.85 6.06
N MET A 123 -11.73 -2.19 6.33
CA MET A 123 -11.18 -2.12 7.68
C MET A 123 -11.95 -1.19 8.63
N MET A 124 -12.86 -0.38 8.13
CA MET A 124 -13.79 0.39 8.98
C MET A 124 -14.81 -0.52 9.68
N THR A 125 -15.03 -1.74 9.19
CA THR A 125 -16.05 -2.67 9.74
C THR A 125 -15.76 -3.03 11.21
N GLY A 126 -14.52 -3.39 11.54
CA GLY A 126 -14.13 -3.75 12.91
C GLY A 126 -14.40 -2.66 13.94
N PRO A 127 -13.83 -1.46 13.79
CA PRO A 127 -14.06 -0.36 14.74
C PRO A 127 -15.52 0.10 14.78
N MET A 128 -16.26 0.05 13.67
CA MET A 128 -17.68 0.37 13.64
C MET A 128 -18.51 -0.63 14.47
N LEU A 129 -18.22 -1.93 14.35
CA LEU A 129 -18.88 -2.96 15.16
C LEU A 129 -18.53 -2.82 16.63
N ALA A 130 -17.26 -2.58 16.94
CA ALA A 130 -16.77 -2.45 18.32
C ALA A 130 -17.46 -1.31 19.06
N ARG A 131 -17.60 -0.15 18.44
CA ARG A 131 -18.10 1.05 19.09
C ARG A 131 -19.59 1.30 18.89
N PHE A 132 -20.14 0.98 17.73
CA PHE A 132 -21.52 1.33 17.35
C PHE A 132 -22.42 0.10 17.19
N GLY A 133 -21.89 -1.11 17.26
CA GLY A 133 -22.65 -2.35 17.13
C GLY A 133 -23.18 -2.64 15.72
N LYS A 134 -22.90 -1.76 14.74
CA LYS A 134 -23.32 -1.92 13.36
C LYS A 134 -22.32 -1.29 12.39
N ALA A 135 -22.20 -1.90 11.22
CA ALA A 135 -21.32 -1.46 10.14
C ALA A 135 -21.95 -1.73 8.78
N TYR A 136 -21.33 -1.17 7.76
CA TYR A 136 -21.61 -1.47 6.37
C TYR A 136 -20.30 -1.90 5.69
N MET A 137 -20.25 -3.11 5.12
CA MET A 137 -19.08 -3.64 4.45
C MET A 137 -19.34 -3.78 2.94
N PRO A 138 -19.09 -2.75 2.15
CA PRO A 138 -19.36 -2.80 0.71
C PRO A 138 -18.44 -3.82 0.02
N LYS A 139 -18.85 -4.28 -1.16
CA LYS A 139 -17.97 -5.08 -2.01
C LYS A 139 -16.73 -4.22 -2.38
N PRO A 140 -15.53 -4.55 -1.86
CA PRO A 140 -14.36 -3.71 -2.08
C PRO A 140 -13.82 -3.89 -3.49
N GLY A 141 -13.31 -2.80 -4.06
CA GLY A 141 -12.50 -2.79 -5.25
C GLY A 141 -11.01 -2.93 -4.96
N GLY A 142 -10.20 -2.15 -5.66
CA GLY A 142 -8.74 -2.09 -5.54
C GLY A 142 -8.03 -2.76 -6.72
N ASP A 143 -6.73 -3.05 -6.57
CA ASP A 143 -5.89 -3.58 -7.63
C ASP A 143 -6.37 -4.95 -8.14
N LYS A 144 -6.31 -5.13 -9.45
CA LYS A 144 -6.68 -6.40 -10.12
C LYS A 144 -5.46 -7.35 -10.16
N ILE A 145 -5.07 -7.85 -8.99
CA ILE A 145 -3.87 -8.70 -8.81
C ILE A 145 -4.22 -10.18 -8.57
N GLY A 146 -5.45 -10.58 -8.86
CA GLY A 146 -5.98 -11.90 -8.61
C GLY A 146 -7.10 -11.91 -7.59
N ARG A 147 -7.48 -13.10 -7.13
CA ARG A 147 -8.54 -13.30 -6.16
C ARG A 147 -8.11 -12.81 -4.78
N ARG A 148 -8.84 -11.86 -4.23
CA ARG A 148 -8.58 -11.29 -2.89
C ARG A 148 -9.80 -11.51 -2.02
N ARG A 149 -9.80 -12.63 -1.30
CA ARG A 149 -10.90 -13.03 -0.43
C ARG A 149 -11.10 -12.07 0.74
N LEU A 150 -12.30 -12.06 1.30
CA LEU A 150 -12.66 -11.38 2.54
C LEU A 150 -13.02 -12.38 3.64
N ASP A 151 -12.84 -13.66 3.39
CA ASP A 151 -13.23 -14.75 4.29
C ASP A 151 -12.66 -14.56 5.68
N THR A 152 -11.37 -14.25 5.80
CA THR A 152 -10.70 -14.00 7.11
C THR A 152 -11.37 -12.88 7.88
N HIS A 153 -11.76 -11.76 7.21
CA HIS A 153 -12.49 -10.67 7.86
C HIS A 153 -13.84 -11.15 8.38
N VAL A 154 -14.62 -11.81 7.51
CA VAL A 154 -15.99 -12.25 7.83
C VAL A 154 -15.96 -13.29 8.93
N ILE A 155 -15.15 -14.36 8.78
CA ILE A 155 -15.06 -15.45 9.74
C ILE A 155 -14.59 -14.94 11.11
N GLY A 156 -13.57 -14.08 11.15
CA GLY A 156 -13.05 -13.53 12.38
C GLY A 156 -14.08 -12.67 13.12
N LEU A 157 -14.78 -11.78 12.41
CA LEU A 157 -15.81 -10.94 12.99
C LEU A 157 -17.05 -11.76 13.42
N GLN A 158 -17.44 -12.81 12.66
CA GLN A 158 -18.50 -13.73 13.06
C GLN A 158 -18.16 -14.49 14.35
N LYS A 159 -16.91 -14.92 14.52
CA LYS A 159 -16.45 -15.56 15.75
C LYS A 159 -16.56 -14.63 16.96
N LEU A 160 -16.39 -13.32 16.78
CA LEU A 160 -16.61 -12.30 17.81
C LEU A 160 -18.11 -12.01 18.04
N GLY A 161 -19.04 -12.52 17.23
CA GLY A 161 -20.48 -12.36 17.38
C GLY A 161 -21.12 -11.38 16.39
N ALA A 162 -20.46 -11.04 15.29
CA ALA A 162 -21.06 -10.26 14.21
C ALA A 162 -21.96 -11.12 13.32
N ILE A 163 -23.07 -10.53 12.84
CA ILE A 163 -24.01 -11.13 11.89
C ILE A 163 -23.90 -10.34 10.58
N PHE A 164 -23.71 -11.05 9.48
CA PHE A 164 -23.58 -10.47 8.14
C PHE A 164 -24.87 -10.72 7.33
N ASP A 165 -25.45 -9.66 6.80
CA ASP A 165 -26.40 -9.73 5.71
C ASP A 165 -25.69 -9.42 4.38
N PHE A 166 -25.40 -10.46 3.61
CA PHE A 166 -24.69 -10.35 2.35
C PHE A 166 -25.52 -9.72 1.22
N ASN A 167 -26.84 -9.59 1.38
CA ASN A 167 -27.71 -8.95 0.39
C ASN A 167 -27.66 -7.43 0.52
N SER A 168 -27.67 -6.92 1.76
CA SER A 168 -27.62 -5.48 2.05
C SER A 168 -26.22 -4.97 2.39
N TYR A 169 -25.23 -5.86 2.50
CA TYR A 169 -23.88 -5.55 3.00
C TYR A 169 -23.85 -4.95 4.42
N GLN A 170 -24.92 -5.14 5.19
CA GLN A 170 -24.99 -4.72 6.58
C GLN A 170 -24.37 -5.76 7.50
N VAL A 171 -23.74 -5.28 8.55
CA VAL A 171 -23.14 -6.11 9.59
C VAL A 171 -23.57 -5.56 10.93
N GLU A 172 -24.09 -6.41 11.79
CA GLU A 172 -24.59 -6.03 13.10
C GLU A 172 -24.02 -6.97 14.18
N VAL A 173 -23.97 -6.48 15.40
CA VAL A 173 -23.55 -7.26 16.57
C VAL A 173 -24.78 -7.83 17.26
N GLN A 174 -24.73 -9.09 17.68
CA GLN A 174 -25.79 -9.71 18.46
C GLN A 174 -26.02 -8.96 19.77
N ARG A 175 -27.26 -9.10 20.30
CA ARG A 175 -27.59 -8.54 21.61
C ARG A 175 -26.61 -9.04 22.68
N GLY A 176 -25.91 -8.10 23.35
CA GLY A 176 -24.86 -8.39 24.31
C GLY A 176 -23.45 -8.02 23.87
N GLY A 177 -23.29 -7.48 22.65
CA GLY A 177 -22.00 -6.95 22.16
C GLY A 177 -21.06 -8.03 21.61
N LEU A 178 -19.89 -7.59 21.16
CA LEU A 178 -18.81 -8.48 20.72
C LEU A 178 -18.24 -9.25 21.93
N LYS A 179 -17.87 -10.53 21.72
CA LYS A 179 -17.31 -11.40 22.75
C LYS A 179 -16.00 -11.98 22.32
N GLY A 180 -15.02 -11.92 23.21
CA GLY A 180 -13.71 -12.52 23.02
C GLY A 180 -13.79 -14.03 22.84
N CYS A 181 -12.91 -14.55 22.00
CA CYS A 181 -12.83 -15.98 21.70
C CYS A 181 -11.42 -16.36 21.21
N TYR A 182 -11.15 -17.66 21.19
CA TYR A 182 -9.98 -18.18 20.46
C TYR A 182 -10.31 -18.32 18.98
N MET A 183 -9.36 -17.88 18.14
CA MET A 183 -9.45 -18.12 16.70
C MET A 183 -8.08 -18.45 16.08
N LEU A 184 -8.08 -19.45 15.20
CA LEU A 184 -7.02 -19.70 14.23
C LEU A 184 -7.49 -19.08 12.91
N LEU A 185 -6.69 -18.16 12.35
CA LEU A 185 -6.96 -17.59 11.02
C LEU A 185 -6.52 -18.57 9.93
N ASP A 186 -7.31 -18.66 8.88
CA ASP A 186 -7.06 -19.49 7.70
C ASP A 186 -5.85 -19.02 6.88
N GLU A 187 -5.57 -17.70 6.94
CA GLU A 187 -4.39 -17.06 6.36
C GLU A 187 -3.87 -15.93 7.27
N ALA A 188 -2.59 -15.61 7.19
CA ALA A 188 -2.00 -14.44 7.84
C ALA A 188 -2.38 -13.17 7.07
N SER A 189 -3.67 -12.87 7.02
CA SER A 189 -4.21 -11.70 6.32
C SER A 189 -3.94 -10.42 7.10
N VAL A 190 -3.20 -9.48 6.51
CA VAL A 190 -2.89 -8.19 7.15
C VAL A 190 -4.15 -7.41 7.47
N THR A 191 -4.99 -7.17 6.46
CA THR A 191 -6.22 -6.38 6.64
C THR A 191 -7.27 -7.12 7.46
N GLY A 192 -7.31 -8.46 7.35
CA GLY A 192 -8.16 -9.32 8.17
C GLY A 192 -7.78 -9.24 9.64
N THR A 193 -6.49 -9.43 9.94
CA THR A 193 -5.97 -9.30 11.31
C THR A 193 -6.24 -7.91 11.88
N ALA A 194 -5.92 -6.83 11.13
CA ALA A 194 -6.17 -5.46 11.57
C ALA A 194 -7.65 -5.21 11.92
N ASN A 195 -8.55 -5.67 11.08
CA ASN A 195 -10.00 -5.51 11.25
C ASN A 195 -10.50 -6.26 12.50
N ILE A 196 -10.02 -7.50 12.69
CA ILE A 196 -10.35 -8.33 13.87
C ILE A 196 -9.78 -7.72 15.15
N VAL A 197 -8.52 -7.25 15.14
CA VAL A 197 -7.88 -6.58 16.28
C VAL A 197 -8.70 -5.35 16.69
N MET A 198 -9.06 -4.48 15.73
CA MET A 198 -9.87 -3.29 16.01
C MET A 198 -11.27 -3.62 16.54
N ALA A 199 -11.84 -4.79 16.20
CA ALA A 199 -13.07 -5.24 16.81
C ALA A 199 -12.85 -5.83 18.23
N ALA A 200 -11.78 -6.60 18.41
CA ALA A 200 -11.49 -7.34 19.62
C ALA A 200 -11.08 -6.45 20.81
N VAL A 201 -10.46 -5.28 20.57
CA VAL A 201 -10.02 -4.37 21.66
C VAL A 201 -11.15 -3.85 22.54
N MET A 202 -12.40 -3.90 22.06
CA MET A 202 -13.58 -3.54 22.85
C MET A 202 -14.56 -4.73 23.05
N ALA A 203 -14.17 -5.95 22.67
CA ALA A 203 -14.99 -7.14 22.88
C ALA A 203 -14.95 -7.57 24.37
N GLN A 204 -16.04 -8.13 24.87
CA GLN A 204 -16.09 -8.62 26.25
C GLN A 204 -15.22 -9.86 26.44
N GLY A 205 -14.31 -9.84 27.42
CA GLY A 205 -13.41 -10.94 27.73
C GLY A 205 -12.13 -10.90 26.90
N THR A 206 -11.51 -12.08 26.69
CA THR A 206 -10.22 -12.21 26.05
C THR A 206 -10.38 -12.80 24.66
N THR A 207 -9.73 -12.20 23.66
CA THR A 207 -9.59 -12.74 22.31
C THR A 207 -8.16 -13.22 22.10
N THR A 208 -7.99 -14.45 21.61
CA THR A 208 -6.70 -14.97 21.17
C THR A 208 -6.76 -15.22 19.68
N ILE A 209 -5.85 -14.57 18.93
CA ILE A 209 -5.72 -14.73 17.48
C ILE A 209 -4.44 -15.47 17.21
N PHE A 210 -4.52 -16.68 16.63
CA PHE A 210 -3.38 -17.43 16.15
C PHE A 210 -3.31 -17.36 14.62
N ASN A 211 -2.11 -17.38 14.06
CA ASN A 211 -1.82 -17.06 12.66
C ASN A 211 -2.18 -15.62 12.27
N ALA A 212 -2.02 -14.69 13.22
CA ALA A 212 -2.14 -13.26 12.94
C ALA A 212 -1.01 -12.80 12.00
N ALA A 213 -1.29 -11.82 11.15
CA ALA A 213 -0.25 -11.10 10.44
C ALA A 213 0.61 -10.30 11.44
N CYS A 214 1.90 -10.11 11.11
CA CYS A 214 2.86 -9.44 12.00
C CYS A 214 3.77 -8.44 11.27
N GLU A 215 3.33 -7.92 10.14
CA GLU A 215 3.99 -6.86 9.40
C GLU A 215 4.21 -5.61 10.26
N PRO A 216 5.27 -4.81 10.02
CA PRO A 216 5.58 -3.63 10.81
C PRO A 216 4.39 -2.67 10.98
N TYR A 217 3.59 -2.46 9.95
CA TYR A 217 2.42 -1.59 10.02
C TYR A 217 1.27 -2.17 10.88
N LEU A 218 1.16 -3.49 11.04
CA LEU A 218 0.24 -4.09 12.00
C LEU A 218 0.77 -3.98 13.44
N VAL A 219 2.08 -4.12 13.61
CA VAL A 219 2.75 -3.84 14.89
C VAL A 219 2.45 -2.42 15.34
N GLN A 220 2.53 -1.44 14.43
CA GLN A 220 2.22 -0.04 14.71
C GLN A 220 0.74 0.18 15.06
N LEU A 221 -0.18 -0.48 14.37
CA LEU A 221 -1.60 -0.44 14.74
C LEU A 221 -1.81 -0.93 16.19
N CYS A 222 -1.24 -2.08 16.54
CA CYS A 222 -1.36 -2.62 17.90
C CYS A 222 -0.69 -1.70 18.94
N THR A 223 0.46 -1.11 18.61
CA THR A 223 1.15 -0.14 19.48
C THR A 223 0.31 1.11 19.68
N MET A 224 -0.26 1.68 18.61
CA MET A 224 -1.16 2.83 18.75
C MET A 224 -2.39 2.50 19.59
N LEU A 225 -3.02 1.35 19.37
CA LEU A 225 -4.17 0.91 20.16
C LEU A 225 -3.81 0.74 21.65
N ASN A 226 -2.64 0.18 21.97
CA ASN A 226 -2.15 0.10 23.35
C ASN A 226 -1.92 1.50 23.95
N ASN A 227 -1.38 2.45 23.17
CA ASN A 227 -1.26 3.85 23.59
C ASN A 227 -2.64 4.52 23.80
N MET A 228 -3.68 4.04 23.14
CA MET A 228 -5.07 4.47 23.35
C MET A 228 -5.74 3.78 24.56
N GLY A 229 -5.04 2.88 25.25
CA GLY A 229 -5.53 2.18 26.42
C GLY A 229 -6.05 0.75 26.18
N ALA A 230 -5.78 0.14 25.03
CA ALA A 230 -6.04 -1.28 24.80
C ALA A 230 -5.04 -2.16 25.57
N ASP A 231 -5.38 -3.44 25.74
CA ASP A 231 -4.50 -4.46 26.32
C ASP A 231 -4.24 -5.56 25.29
N ILE A 232 -3.24 -5.31 24.40
CA ILE A 232 -2.81 -6.24 23.36
C ILE A 232 -1.42 -6.76 23.70
N LYS A 233 -1.28 -8.07 23.79
CA LYS A 233 -0.02 -8.80 24.02
C LYS A 233 0.37 -9.63 22.83
N GLY A 234 1.67 -9.95 22.71
CA GLY A 234 2.21 -10.71 21.58
C GLY A 234 2.43 -9.87 20.31
N VAL A 235 2.42 -8.54 20.43
CA VAL A 235 2.65 -7.61 19.31
C VAL A 235 3.97 -7.95 18.60
N GLY A 236 3.93 -8.09 17.28
CA GLY A 236 5.09 -8.50 16.46
C GLY A 236 5.23 -10.01 16.30
N SER A 237 4.32 -10.81 16.87
CA SER A 237 4.24 -12.25 16.64
C SER A 237 2.93 -12.64 15.95
N ASN A 238 2.85 -13.89 15.52
CA ASN A 238 1.64 -14.45 14.93
C ASN A 238 0.59 -14.92 15.95
N LEU A 239 0.83 -14.68 17.25
CA LEU A 239 -0.08 -15.00 18.34
C LEU A 239 -0.38 -13.75 19.14
N LEU A 240 -1.56 -13.20 18.97
CA LEU A 240 -2.03 -12.03 19.70
C LEU A 240 -3.03 -12.43 20.79
N THR A 241 -2.90 -11.84 21.98
CA THR A 241 -3.88 -11.94 23.06
C THR A 241 -4.39 -10.54 23.39
N ILE A 242 -5.69 -10.34 23.31
CA ILE A 242 -6.35 -9.05 23.44
C ILE A 242 -7.39 -9.14 24.56
N ASN A 243 -7.21 -8.39 25.63
CA ASN A 243 -8.24 -8.21 26.66
C ASN A 243 -9.08 -6.98 26.31
N GLY A 244 -10.35 -7.18 26.08
CA GLY A 244 -11.24 -6.09 25.69
C GLY A 244 -11.43 -5.07 26.80
N VAL A 245 -11.46 -3.79 26.42
CA VAL A 245 -11.66 -2.65 27.31
C VAL A 245 -12.98 -1.94 27.02
N SER A 246 -13.51 -1.21 27.99
CA SER A 246 -14.80 -0.53 27.86
C SER A 246 -14.74 0.72 26.98
N ARG A 247 -13.58 1.36 26.89
CA ARG A 247 -13.33 2.56 26.05
C ARG A 247 -11.86 2.71 25.73
N LEU A 248 -11.59 3.42 24.63
CA LEU A 248 -10.27 3.89 24.27
C LEU A 248 -10.23 5.42 24.30
N HIS A 249 -9.05 5.99 24.56
CA HIS A 249 -8.82 7.44 24.57
C HIS A 249 -8.09 7.92 23.32
N GLY A 250 -7.90 9.24 23.17
CA GLY A 250 -7.12 9.85 22.11
C GLY A 250 -5.62 9.59 22.23
N THR A 251 -4.88 9.78 21.13
CA THR A 251 -3.43 9.62 21.11
C THR A 251 -2.82 10.41 19.95
N GLU A 252 -1.50 10.53 19.97
CA GLU A 252 -0.69 10.94 18.81
C GLU A 252 0.09 9.75 18.29
N HIS A 253 0.26 9.65 16.96
CA HIS A 253 0.95 8.56 16.29
C HIS A 253 1.70 9.07 15.08
N THR A 254 2.97 8.65 14.92
CA THR A 254 3.78 8.95 13.74
C THR A 254 3.93 7.69 12.90
N LEU A 255 3.51 7.75 11.64
CA LEU A 255 3.63 6.62 10.71
C LEU A 255 5.09 6.32 10.37
N LEU A 256 5.41 5.05 10.21
CA LEU A 256 6.71 4.59 9.73
C LEU A 256 6.99 5.09 8.31
N ALA A 257 8.26 5.08 7.91
CA ALA A 257 8.64 5.16 6.51
C ALA A 257 8.05 3.98 5.72
N ASP A 258 7.58 4.22 4.49
CA ASP A 258 7.02 3.15 3.66
C ASP A 258 8.14 2.23 3.15
N MET A 259 8.26 1.05 3.75
CA MET A 259 9.27 0.04 3.38
C MET A 259 9.18 -0.39 1.91
N ILE A 260 7.99 -0.27 1.29
CA ILE A 260 7.79 -0.59 -0.12
C ILE A 260 8.40 0.51 -0.99
N GLU A 261 8.26 1.77 -0.57
CA GLU A 261 8.90 2.89 -1.27
C GLU A 261 10.42 2.83 -1.12
N VAL A 262 10.93 2.46 0.07
CA VAL A 262 12.38 2.22 0.28
C VAL A 262 12.91 1.17 -0.69
N GLY A 263 12.25 0.00 -0.78
CA GLY A 263 12.64 -1.05 -1.74
C GLY A 263 12.56 -0.59 -3.20
N SER A 264 11.59 0.26 -3.53
CA SER A 264 11.45 0.83 -4.88
C SER A 264 12.59 1.79 -5.21
N PHE A 265 13.05 2.60 -4.25
CA PHE A 265 14.20 3.50 -4.45
C PHE A 265 15.52 2.75 -4.54
N ILE A 266 15.69 1.65 -3.79
CA ILE A 266 16.83 0.74 -3.96
C ILE A 266 16.85 0.21 -5.40
N GLY A 267 15.71 -0.30 -5.88
CA GLY A 267 15.58 -0.79 -7.26
C GLY A 267 15.82 0.30 -8.31
N MET A 268 15.34 1.53 -8.06
CA MET A 268 15.52 2.68 -8.95
C MET A 268 16.99 3.07 -9.05
N ALA A 269 17.71 3.17 -7.94
CA ALA A 269 19.14 3.47 -7.92
C ALA A 269 19.92 2.40 -8.69
N ALA A 270 19.63 1.12 -8.44
CA ALA A 270 20.25 0.00 -9.13
C ALA A 270 20.02 0.04 -10.63
N MET A 271 18.78 0.19 -11.09
CA MET A 271 18.41 0.18 -12.52
C MET A 271 19.01 1.34 -13.30
N THR A 272 19.01 2.54 -12.71
CA THR A 272 19.58 3.73 -13.35
C THR A 272 21.11 3.84 -13.18
N GLY A 273 21.74 2.93 -12.38
CA GLY A 273 23.16 2.99 -12.04
C GLY A 273 23.52 4.32 -11.37
N SER A 274 22.69 4.77 -10.46
CA SER A 274 22.74 6.08 -9.82
C SER A 274 23.19 5.97 -8.38
N GLU A 275 23.69 7.10 -7.83
CA GLU A 275 24.06 7.24 -6.44
C GLU A 275 22.93 7.94 -5.68
N ILE A 276 22.30 7.24 -4.74
CA ILE A 276 21.16 7.78 -3.98
C ILE A 276 21.34 7.47 -2.48
N THR A 277 21.03 8.46 -1.63
CA THR A 277 20.84 8.25 -0.20
C THR A 277 19.36 8.27 0.14
N ILE A 278 18.84 7.17 0.66
CA ILE A 278 17.49 7.10 1.21
C ILE A 278 17.55 7.51 2.66
N LYS A 279 16.95 8.66 2.99
CA LYS A 279 16.98 9.25 4.34
C LYS A 279 15.90 8.64 5.21
N ASN A 280 16.20 8.43 6.50
CA ASN A 280 15.22 7.95 7.49
C ASN A 280 14.46 6.73 6.97
N ALA A 281 15.18 5.74 6.49
CA ALA A 281 14.63 4.58 5.79
C ALA A 281 13.83 3.63 6.70
N GLY A 282 13.93 3.78 8.04
CA GLY A 282 13.32 2.87 8.99
C GLY A 282 13.97 1.48 8.94
N ILE A 283 15.29 1.41 8.95
CA ILE A 283 16.06 0.17 8.70
C ILE A 283 15.60 -0.98 9.59
N ALA A 284 15.27 -0.71 10.86
CA ALA A 284 14.82 -1.73 11.80
C ALA A 284 13.50 -2.43 11.38
N GLN A 285 12.71 -1.81 10.50
CA GLN A 285 11.42 -2.31 10.01
C GLN A 285 11.49 -2.92 8.61
N LEU A 286 12.66 -2.89 7.94
CA LEU A 286 12.79 -3.39 6.56
C LEU A 286 12.85 -4.93 6.47
N GLY A 287 13.12 -5.63 7.57
CA GLY A 287 13.23 -7.08 7.58
C GLY A 287 14.20 -7.59 6.51
N ILE A 288 13.76 -8.58 5.72
CA ILE A 288 14.59 -9.23 4.69
C ILE A 288 14.76 -8.40 3.39
N ILE A 289 14.08 -7.23 3.27
CA ILE A 289 14.08 -6.46 2.02
C ILE A 289 15.49 -6.12 1.53
N PRO A 290 16.39 -5.53 2.35
CA PRO A 290 17.75 -5.22 1.89
C PRO A 290 18.56 -6.47 1.48
N ASP A 291 18.36 -7.58 2.16
CA ASP A 291 19.11 -8.81 1.88
C ASP A 291 18.72 -9.41 0.53
N VAL A 292 17.46 -9.31 0.13
CA VAL A 292 17.02 -9.72 -1.21
C VAL A 292 17.72 -8.91 -2.29
N PHE A 293 17.84 -7.58 -2.13
CA PHE A 293 18.58 -6.75 -3.07
C PHE A 293 20.09 -7.03 -3.05
N ARG A 294 20.68 -7.31 -1.88
CA ARG A 294 22.10 -7.77 -1.80
C ARG A 294 22.34 -9.06 -2.55
N LYS A 295 21.39 -10.01 -2.51
CA LYS A 295 21.47 -11.25 -3.29
C LYS A 295 21.41 -11.02 -4.80
N LEU A 296 20.81 -9.91 -5.24
CA LEU A 296 20.88 -9.47 -6.64
C LEU A 296 22.22 -8.79 -6.98
N GLY A 297 23.11 -8.58 -6.00
CA GLY A 297 24.40 -7.93 -6.17
C GLY A 297 24.39 -6.43 -5.89
N ILE A 298 23.29 -5.87 -5.36
CA ILE A 298 23.19 -4.44 -5.06
C ILE A 298 23.95 -4.11 -3.79
N GLN A 299 24.90 -3.18 -3.88
CA GLN A 299 25.66 -2.67 -2.75
C GLN A 299 24.87 -1.60 -2.01
N MET A 300 24.90 -1.67 -0.69
CA MET A 300 24.24 -0.71 0.19
C MET A 300 25.06 -0.53 1.47
N GLU A 301 25.17 0.72 1.91
CA GLU A 301 25.84 1.11 3.16
C GLU A 301 24.80 1.74 4.09
N TYR A 302 24.79 1.32 5.36
CA TYR A 302 23.93 1.93 6.38
C TYR A 302 24.70 3.07 7.08
N ARG A 303 24.08 4.25 7.10
CA ARG A 303 24.61 5.47 7.73
C ARG A 303 23.59 5.97 8.77
N GLY A 304 23.59 5.37 9.95
CA GLY A 304 22.51 5.53 10.93
C GLY A 304 21.22 4.88 10.41
N ASP A 305 20.13 5.63 10.28
CA ASP A 305 18.87 5.16 9.69
C ASP A 305 18.74 5.48 8.18
N ASP A 306 19.84 5.93 7.55
CA ASP A 306 19.90 6.19 6.11
C ASP A 306 20.52 4.99 5.37
N ILE A 307 20.09 4.78 4.13
CA ILE A 307 20.66 3.79 3.22
C ILE A 307 21.33 4.53 2.07
N PHE A 308 22.65 4.42 1.98
CA PHE A 308 23.43 4.91 0.84
C PHE A 308 23.60 3.77 -0.18
N ILE A 309 23.26 4.06 -1.43
CA ILE A 309 23.38 3.15 -2.56
C ILE A 309 24.37 3.78 -3.53
N PRO A 310 25.59 3.22 -3.68
CA PRO A 310 26.58 3.75 -4.62
C PRO A 310 26.15 3.49 -6.08
N ALA A 311 26.65 4.30 -6.99
CA ALA A 311 26.49 4.05 -8.42
C ALA A 311 27.19 2.74 -8.78
N GLN A 312 26.43 1.79 -9.39
CA GLN A 312 26.96 0.51 -9.86
C GLN A 312 26.66 0.33 -11.34
N GLU A 313 27.69 0.12 -12.15
CA GLU A 313 27.52 -0.21 -13.56
C GLU A 313 27.15 -1.68 -13.76
N HIS A 314 27.71 -2.57 -12.94
CA HIS A 314 27.46 -4.00 -12.97
C HIS A 314 27.11 -4.52 -11.59
N TYR A 315 26.20 -5.49 -11.53
CA TYR A 315 25.88 -6.24 -10.33
C TYR A 315 25.54 -7.69 -10.69
N GLU A 316 26.02 -8.64 -9.89
CA GLU A 316 25.94 -10.06 -10.16
C GLU A 316 25.09 -10.78 -9.13
N VAL A 317 24.15 -11.60 -9.62
CA VAL A 317 23.25 -12.40 -8.80
C VAL A 317 24.02 -13.46 -8.06
N GLN A 318 23.82 -13.59 -6.75
CA GLN A 318 24.35 -14.67 -5.96
C GLN A 318 23.61 -15.97 -6.26
N THR A 319 24.34 -17.09 -6.30
CA THR A 319 23.73 -18.43 -6.33
C THR A 319 23.48 -18.92 -4.90
N PHE A 320 22.68 -19.97 -4.75
CA PHE A 320 22.65 -20.73 -3.49
C PHE A 320 23.99 -21.43 -3.25
N MET A 321 24.18 -21.95 -2.02
CA MET A 321 25.44 -22.60 -1.61
C MET A 321 25.81 -23.80 -2.48
N ASP A 322 24.83 -24.47 -3.06
CA ASP A 322 25.00 -25.60 -3.99
C ASP A 322 25.22 -25.18 -5.44
N GLY A 323 25.32 -23.87 -5.71
CA GLY A 323 25.47 -23.32 -7.06
C GLY A 323 24.15 -23.21 -7.85
N SER A 324 23.02 -23.57 -7.27
CA SER A 324 21.72 -23.47 -7.95
C SER A 324 21.26 -22.01 -8.09
N ILE A 325 20.35 -21.79 -9.07
CA ILE A 325 19.82 -20.46 -9.44
C ILE A 325 19.08 -19.85 -8.26
N LEU A 326 19.35 -18.57 -8.00
CA LEU A 326 18.63 -17.80 -6.98
C LEU A 326 17.12 -17.81 -7.26
N THR A 327 16.35 -18.20 -6.25
CA THR A 327 14.90 -18.07 -6.25
C THR A 327 14.48 -16.98 -5.27
N VAL A 328 13.75 -15.97 -5.76
CA VAL A 328 13.09 -14.97 -4.92
C VAL A 328 11.61 -15.26 -4.90
N ALA A 329 11.08 -15.61 -3.73
CA ALA A 329 9.68 -15.90 -3.53
C ALA A 329 9.07 -14.97 -2.48
N ASP A 330 7.83 -14.52 -2.71
CA ASP A 330 7.08 -13.83 -1.68
C ASP A 330 6.50 -14.78 -0.64
N ALA A 331 6.30 -14.27 0.55
CA ALA A 331 5.67 -14.98 1.66
C ALA A 331 5.09 -13.97 2.66
N PRO A 332 4.17 -14.41 3.55
CA PRO A 332 3.77 -13.62 4.70
C PRO A 332 4.98 -13.18 5.52
N TRP A 333 4.90 -12.00 6.09
CA TRP A 333 5.99 -11.44 6.92
C TRP A 333 6.37 -12.40 8.07
N PRO A 334 7.66 -12.57 8.40
CA PRO A 334 8.83 -11.79 7.92
C PRO A 334 9.45 -12.28 6.59
N GLY A 335 8.74 -13.06 5.80
CA GLY A 335 9.15 -13.38 4.45
C GLY A 335 9.15 -12.15 3.53
N PHE A 336 9.60 -12.32 2.29
CA PHE A 336 9.70 -11.20 1.35
C PHE A 336 8.31 -10.73 0.89
N THR A 337 8.07 -9.43 1.00
CA THR A 337 6.76 -8.84 0.69
C THR A 337 6.38 -8.98 -0.79
N PRO A 338 5.14 -9.40 -1.11
CA PRO A 338 4.65 -9.51 -2.49
C PRO A 338 4.65 -8.16 -3.23
N ASP A 339 4.61 -7.04 -2.51
CA ASP A 339 4.57 -5.69 -3.09
C ASP A 339 5.88 -5.26 -3.75
N LEU A 340 7.01 -5.92 -3.46
CA LEU A 340 8.32 -5.64 -4.05
C LEU A 340 8.78 -6.67 -5.10
N ILE A 341 8.02 -7.74 -5.31
CA ILE A 341 8.38 -8.77 -6.31
C ILE A 341 8.57 -8.16 -7.71
N SER A 342 7.69 -7.23 -8.11
CA SER A 342 7.78 -6.56 -9.41
C SER A 342 9.05 -5.70 -9.54
N ILE A 343 9.48 -5.07 -8.46
CA ILE A 343 10.72 -4.27 -8.44
C ILE A 343 11.94 -5.18 -8.56
N VAL A 344 12.00 -6.26 -7.77
CA VAL A 344 13.08 -7.26 -7.83
C VAL A 344 13.17 -7.87 -9.23
N LEU A 345 12.04 -8.19 -9.84
CA LEU A 345 11.99 -8.72 -11.21
C LEU A 345 12.62 -7.75 -12.22
N VAL A 346 12.25 -6.46 -12.14
CA VAL A 346 12.82 -5.43 -13.02
C VAL A 346 14.32 -5.29 -12.77
N VAL A 347 14.79 -5.25 -11.52
CA VAL A 347 16.23 -5.17 -11.19
C VAL A 347 16.98 -6.38 -11.76
N ALA A 348 16.42 -7.57 -11.64
CA ALA A 348 17.02 -8.79 -12.18
C ALA A 348 17.25 -8.74 -13.70
N THR A 349 16.46 -7.96 -14.47
CA THR A 349 16.62 -7.87 -15.93
C THR A 349 17.97 -7.32 -16.37
N GLN A 350 18.63 -6.50 -15.54
CA GLN A 350 19.93 -5.88 -15.83
C GLN A 350 21.09 -6.45 -15.02
N ALA A 351 20.83 -7.42 -14.14
CA ALA A 351 21.86 -8.14 -13.40
C ALA A 351 22.67 -9.06 -14.30
N LYS A 352 23.85 -9.48 -13.86
CA LYS A 352 24.56 -10.62 -14.43
C LYS A 352 24.09 -11.88 -13.72
N GLY A 353 23.50 -12.82 -14.45
CA GLY A 353 23.01 -14.09 -13.93
C GLY A 353 21.51 -14.31 -14.16
N THR A 354 20.97 -15.31 -13.52
CA THR A 354 19.59 -15.77 -13.70
C THR A 354 18.87 -15.82 -12.36
N VAL A 355 17.60 -15.38 -12.32
CA VAL A 355 16.77 -15.37 -11.12
C VAL A 355 15.40 -15.97 -11.43
N LEU A 356 15.00 -16.95 -10.61
CA LEU A 356 13.61 -17.43 -10.62
C LEU A 356 12.78 -16.56 -9.68
N ILE A 357 11.81 -15.85 -10.22
CA ILE A 357 10.80 -15.10 -9.46
C ILE A 357 9.59 -16.01 -9.23
N HIS A 358 9.19 -16.19 -7.97
CA HIS A 358 8.06 -17.01 -7.60
C HIS A 358 7.04 -16.22 -6.77
N GLN A 359 6.00 -15.73 -7.43
CA GLN A 359 4.87 -15.03 -6.82
C GLN A 359 3.87 -16.03 -6.28
N LYS A 360 3.86 -16.28 -4.96
CA LYS A 360 3.00 -17.30 -4.31
C LYS A 360 1.65 -16.75 -3.89
N MET A 361 1.59 -15.48 -3.49
CA MET A 361 0.43 -14.93 -2.78
C MET A 361 -0.66 -14.40 -3.70
N PHE A 362 -0.37 -14.07 -4.97
CA PHE A 362 -1.33 -13.49 -5.91
C PHE A 362 -1.18 -14.04 -7.32
N GLU A 363 -2.30 -14.31 -8.01
CA GLU A 363 -2.29 -15.02 -9.31
C GLU A 363 -1.97 -14.12 -10.51
N SER A 364 -2.10 -12.79 -10.38
CA SER A 364 -2.05 -11.89 -11.55
C SER A 364 -0.96 -10.82 -11.50
N ARG A 365 -0.04 -10.91 -10.54
CA ARG A 365 0.99 -9.87 -10.37
C ARG A 365 2.09 -9.90 -11.43
N LEU A 366 2.30 -11.01 -12.14
CA LEU A 366 3.34 -11.15 -13.15
C LEU A 366 2.88 -10.77 -14.57
N PHE A 367 1.62 -10.41 -14.78
CA PHE A 367 1.11 -10.10 -16.14
C PHE A 367 1.76 -8.87 -16.79
N PHE A 368 2.38 -7.97 -16.01
CA PHE A 368 3.12 -6.83 -16.55
C PHE A 368 4.43 -7.22 -17.24
N VAL A 369 4.89 -8.45 -17.06
CA VAL A 369 6.14 -9.00 -17.64
C VAL A 369 6.17 -8.88 -19.16
N ASP A 370 5.02 -8.99 -19.84
CA ASP A 370 4.91 -8.80 -21.27
C ASP A 370 5.48 -7.44 -21.71
N LYS A 371 5.28 -6.38 -20.91
CA LYS A 371 5.81 -5.05 -21.22
C LYS A 371 7.33 -4.99 -21.08
N LEU A 372 7.90 -5.72 -20.14
CA LEU A 372 9.36 -5.83 -20.01
C LEU A 372 9.97 -6.62 -21.17
N ILE A 373 9.30 -7.67 -21.65
CA ILE A 373 9.70 -8.41 -22.84
C ILE A 373 9.64 -7.50 -24.08
N ASP A 374 8.57 -6.72 -24.22
CA ASP A 374 8.44 -5.71 -25.28
C ASP A 374 9.58 -4.66 -25.22
N MET A 375 10.07 -4.35 -24.02
CA MET A 375 11.23 -3.47 -23.80
C MET A 375 12.57 -4.15 -24.12
N GLY A 376 12.60 -5.46 -24.35
CA GLY A 376 13.79 -6.24 -24.68
C GLY A 376 14.39 -7.06 -23.53
N ALA A 377 13.68 -7.16 -22.38
CA ALA A 377 14.11 -8.05 -21.31
C ALA A 377 14.01 -9.52 -21.71
N GLN A 378 14.94 -10.35 -21.24
CA GLN A 378 14.92 -11.80 -21.45
C GLN A 378 14.23 -12.48 -20.27
N ILE A 379 12.95 -12.78 -20.42
CA ILE A 379 12.12 -13.37 -19.38
C ILE A 379 11.34 -14.54 -19.98
N ILE A 380 11.35 -15.67 -19.27
CA ILE A 380 10.49 -16.82 -19.55
C ILE A 380 9.40 -16.86 -18.50
N LEU A 381 8.16 -16.52 -18.89
CA LEU A 381 7.00 -16.67 -18.03
C LEU A 381 6.61 -18.15 -18.01
N CYS A 382 6.94 -18.86 -16.93
CA CYS A 382 6.71 -20.30 -16.82
C CYS A 382 5.21 -20.61 -16.59
N ASP A 383 4.55 -19.82 -15.77
CA ASP A 383 3.13 -19.88 -15.44
C ASP A 383 2.71 -18.54 -14.78
N PRO A 384 1.44 -18.35 -14.37
CA PRO A 384 0.98 -17.12 -13.71
C PRO A 384 1.76 -16.72 -12.45
N HIS A 385 2.47 -17.66 -11.85
CA HIS A 385 3.16 -17.49 -10.56
C HIS A 385 4.69 -17.44 -10.69
N ARG A 386 5.26 -17.91 -11.80
CA ARG A 386 6.73 -18.06 -11.93
C ARG A 386 7.24 -17.46 -13.21
N ALA A 387 8.29 -16.67 -13.08
CA ALA A 387 9.04 -16.10 -14.18
C ALA A 387 10.54 -16.32 -13.99
N ASN A 388 11.21 -16.85 -14.99
CA ASN A 388 12.66 -16.96 -15.01
C ASN A 388 13.25 -15.75 -15.74
N VAL A 389 14.01 -14.93 -15.03
CA VAL A 389 14.62 -13.71 -15.55
C VAL A 389 16.09 -13.99 -15.86
N ILE A 390 16.48 -13.85 -17.11
CA ILE A 390 17.86 -13.95 -17.57
C ILE A 390 18.39 -12.51 -17.67
N GLY A 391 19.24 -12.15 -16.71
CA GLY A 391 19.77 -10.78 -16.65
C GLY A 391 20.73 -10.47 -17.81
N LEU A 392 20.65 -9.27 -18.32
CA LEU A 392 21.37 -8.81 -19.51
C LEU A 392 22.79 -8.32 -19.22
N ASP A 393 23.21 -8.24 -17.94
CA ASP A 393 24.49 -7.65 -17.51
C ASP A 393 24.75 -6.27 -18.17
N ARG A 394 23.71 -5.50 -18.38
CA ARG A 394 23.70 -4.22 -19.11
C ARG A 394 24.31 -4.26 -20.52
N SER A 395 24.55 -5.46 -21.08
CA SER A 395 25.03 -5.61 -22.46
C SER A 395 24.09 -4.97 -23.48
N HIS A 396 22.81 -4.94 -23.17
CA HIS A 396 21.76 -4.29 -23.94
C HIS A 396 20.84 -3.52 -22.99
N ALA A 397 20.65 -2.23 -23.27
CA ALA A 397 19.67 -1.44 -22.55
C ALA A 397 18.24 -1.84 -22.94
N LEU A 398 17.33 -1.78 -21.98
CA LEU A 398 15.89 -1.80 -22.29
C LEU A 398 15.56 -0.65 -23.23
N ARG A 399 14.55 -0.80 -24.09
CA ARG A 399 14.10 0.25 -25.02
C ARG A 399 12.84 0.94 -24.51
N GLY A 400 12.72 2.25 -24.76
CA GLY A 400 11.52 3.00 -24.45
C GLY A 400 10.34 2.54 -25.31
N ILE A 401 9.16 2.40 -24.67
CA ILE A 401 7.91 2.00 -25.33
C ILE A 401 6.72 2.74 -24.72
N ARG A 402 5.57 2.69 -25.40
CA ARG A 402 4.28 3.07 -24.78
C ARG A 402 3.66 1.86 -24.09
N MET A 403 3.22 2.03 -22.85
CA MET A 403 2.63 0.98 -22.01
C MET A 403 1.60 1.57 -21.06
N ALA A 404 0.79 0.74 -20.42
CA ALA A 404 -0.18 1.17 -19.42
C ALA A 404 0.17 0.59 -18.04
N SER A 405 -0.04 1.38 -16.99
CA SER A 405 0.09 0.91 -15.60
C SER A 405 -1.10 0.03 -15.25
N PRO A 406 -0.89 -1.27 -14.95
CA PRO A 406 -2.00 -2.16 -14.61
C PRO A 406 -2.45 -2.01 -13.14
N ASP A 407 -1.53 -1.70 -12.25
CA ASP A 407 -1.73 -1.49 -10.81
C ASP A 407 -0.62 -0.61 -10.23
N ILE A 408 -0.67 -0.33 -8.92
CA ILE A 408 0.30 0.54 -8.23
C ILE A 408 1.73 0.02 -8.37
N ARG A 409 1.96 -1.26 -8.10
CA ARG A 409 3.30 -1.85 -7.91
C ARG A 409 3.96 -2.18 -9.25
N ALA A 410 3.21 -2.76 -10.16
CA ALA A 410 3.67 -2.97 -11.53
C ALA A 410 3.90 -1.63 -12.24
N GLY A 411 3.06 -0.61 -11.99
CA GLY A 411 3.24 0.72 -12.54
C GLY A 411 4.58 1.35 -12.17
N VAL A 412 4.96 1.29 -10.88
CA VAL A 412 6.27 1.80 -10.43
C VAL A 412 7.42 0.93 -10.95
N ALA A 413 7.25 -0.39 -11.05
CA ALA A 413 8.25 -1.27 -11.65
C ALA A 413 8.51 -0.89 -13.13
N LEU A 414 7.44 -0.63 -13.90
CA LEU A 414 7.54 -0.15 -15.28
C LEU A 414 8.15 1.25 -15.36
N LEU A 415 7.86 2.15 -14.41
CA LEU A 415 8.50 3.46 -14.31
C LEU A 415 10.02 3.33 -14.11
N ILE A 416 10.46 2.45 -13.21
CA ILE A 416 11.88 2.18 -12.96
C ILE A 416 12.55 1.59 -14.21
N ALA A 417 11.89 0.66 -14.88
CA ALA A 417 12.38 0.12 -16.14
C ALA A 417 12.50 1.22 -17.22
N ALA A 418 11.51 2.10 -17.35
CA ALA A 418 11.50 3.22 -18.28
C ALA A 418 12.63 4.23 -18.01
N LEU A 419 12.91 4.55 -16.74
CA LEU A 419 14.02 5.44 -16.36
C LEU A 419 15.39 4.90 -16.77
N SER A 420 15.56 3.58 -16.79
CA SER A 420 16.79 2.92 -17.21
C SER A 420 16.88 2.63 -18.72
N ALA A 421 15.79 2.79 -19.45
CA ALA A 421 15.68 2.42 -20.86
C ALA A 421 16.45 3.39 -21.77
N ARG A 422 16.72 2.96 -23.00
CA ARG A 422 17.18 3.83 -24.07
C ARG A 422 15.99 4.42 -24.82
N GLY A 423 15.89 5.75 -24.86
CA GLY A 423 14.78 6.47 -25.48
C GLY A 423 13.63 6.74 -24.53
N ASP A 424 12.59 7.41 -25.03
CA ASP A 424 11.44 7.83 -24.25
C ASP A 424 10.40 6.72 -24.11
N SER A 425 9.76 6.66 -22.97
CA SER A 425 8.59 5.81 -22.71
C SER A 425 7.36 6.66 -22.36
N ILE A 426 6.18 6.12 -22.63
CA ILE A 426 4.91 6.70 -22.17
C ILE A 426 4.20 5.65 -21.32
N ILE A 427 3.84 6.03 -20.09
CA ILE A 427 3.02 5.20 -19.20
C ILE A 427 1.64 5.82 -19.07
N ASP A 428 0.67 5.18 -19.73
CA ASP A 428 -0.75 5.53 -19.60
C ASP A 428 -1.32 4.99 -18.29
N ASN A 429 -2.47 5.53 -17.85
CA ASN A 429 -3.13 5.16 -16.60
C ASN A 429 -2.23 5.37 -15.36
N SER A 430 -1.46 6.46 -15.36
CA SER A 430 -0.49 6.78 -14.30
C SER A 430 -1.14 7.08 -12.95
N ASP A 431 -2.44 7.38 -12.91
CA ASP A 431 -3.23 7.51 -11.69
C ASP A 431 -3.09 6.29 -10.78
N GLN A 432 -2.85 5.09 -11.34
CA GLN A 432 -2.59 3.90 -10.54
C GLN A 432 -1.31 4.06 -9.69
N ILE A 433 -0.27 4.70 -10.19
CA ILE A 433 0.97 4.97 -9.45
C ILE A 433 0.68 5.95 -8.29
N GLU A 434 -0.09 7.00 -8.55
CA GLU A 434 -0.43 8.04 -7.58
C GLU A 434 -1.31 7.54 -6.41
N ARG A 435 -1.94 6.39 -6.56
CA ARG A 435 -2.64 5.71 -5.45
C ARG A 435 -1.68 5.24 -4.35
N GLY A 436 -0.39 5.10 -4.64
CA GLY A 436 0.59 4.53 -3.72
C GLY A 436 1.89 5.30 -3.55
N TYR A 437 2.19 6.24 -4.45
CA TYR A 437 3.43 7.01 -4.43
C TYR A 437 3.12 8.50 -4.61
N GLN A 438 3.40 9.29 -3.57
CA GLN A 438 3.15 10.74 -3.63
C GLN A 438 4.16 11.43 -4.52
N TYR A 439 3.68 12.26 -5.45
CA TYR A 439 4.50 13.17 -6.27
C TYR A 439 5.77 12.52 -6.83
N ILE A 440 5.67 11.27 -7.29
CA ILE A 440 6.84 10.49 -7.72
C ILE A 440 7.58 11.18 -8.86
N ASP A 441 6.88 11.84 -9.78
CA ASP A 441 7.44 12.66 -10.85
C ASP A 441 8.32 13.80 -10.32
N GLN A 442 7.81 14.59 -9.37
CA GLN A 442 8.53 15.71 -8.79
C GLN A 442 9.74 15.25 -7.98
N ARG A 443 9.57 14.19 -7.19
CA ARG A 443 10.64 13.66 -6.32
C ARG A 443 11.76 13.01 -7.12
N VAL A 444 11.46 12.29 -8.19
CA VAL A 444 12.47 11.73 -9.10
C VAL A 444 13.15 12.85 -9.89
N ASN A 445 12.39 13.83 -10.39
CA ASN A 445 12.94 14.96 -11.12
C ASN A 445 13.90 15.81 -10.25
N ALA A 446 13.65 15.92 -8.94
CA ALA A 446 14.53 16.60 -8.00
C ALA A 446 15.91 15.92 -7.85
N LEU A 447 16.00 14.61 -8.11
CA LEU A 447 17.26 13.86 -8.09
C LEU A 447 17.98 13.87 -9.44
N SER A 448 17.35 14.33 -10.52
CA SER A 448 17.90 14.24 -11.87
C SER A 448 19.05 15.22 -12.08
N LEU A 449 20.18 14.73 -12.60
CA LEU A 449 21.35 15.55 -12.93
C LEU A 449 21.17 16.42 -14.18
N ASN A 450 20.30 16.02 -15.12
CA ASN A 450 20.23 16.59 -16.47
C ASN A 450 18.84 17.13 -16.83
N GLY A 451 18.14 17.71 -15.86
CA GLY A 451 16.78 18.23 -16.04
C GLY A 451 15.70 17.16 -15.90
N PRO A 452 14.43 17.52 -16.06
CA PRO A 452 13.31 16.63 -15.78
C PRO A 452 13.35 15.32 -16.60
N LEU A 453 13.16 14.20 -15.93
CA LEU A 453 13.07 12.86 -16.54
C LEU A 453 11.63 12.40 -16.69
N ILE A 454 10.70 12.94 -15.89
CA ILE A 454 9.28 12.58 -15.88
C ILE A 454 8.46 13.83 -16.15
N GLU A 455 7.58 13.76 -17.15
CA GLU A 455 6.66 14.82 -17.56
C GLU A 455 5.22 14.29 -17.56
N ARG A 456 4.28 15.07 -17.05
CA ARG A 456 2.83 14.76 -17.10
C ARG A 456 2.26 15.20 -18.43
N LEU A 457 1.48 14.33 -19.10
CA LEU A 457 0.84 14.59 -20.41
C LEU A 457 -0.65 14.90 -20.28
#